data_d08aca36edcb2b92f31ff57451343500
#
_entry.id   d08aca36edcb2b92f31ff57451343500
#
_cell.length_a   1.000
_cell.length_b   1.000
_cell.length_c   1.000
_cell.angle_alpha   90.00
_cell.angle_beta   90.00
_cell.angle_gamma   90.00
#
_symmetry.space_group_name_H-M   'P 1'
#
loop_
_entity.id
_entity.type
_entity.pdbx_description
1 polymer ?
#
loop_
_entity_poly.entity_id
_entity_poly.type
_entity_poly.pdbx_seq_one_letter_code
_entity_poly.pdbx_strand_id
1 'polypeptide(L)'
;MENLKLATWQNKDKEKIAKDFENVFSLFPRLRERSKQQGGMLSGGEQQMLAVGRALMTDAPMLLLDEPSMGLSPVLVRDIFKIIQDINAAGKTILLVEQNANMSLHIASRGYVLETGRIVLSGTGKELTGNHRVKEAYLGG
;
A
#
# COMPACT_ATOMS: atom_id res chain seq x y z
N MET A 1 -10.74 4.80 15.33
CA MET A 1 -12.02 4.40 14.69
C MET A 1 -12.61 5.49 13.80
N GLU A 2 -12.72 6.73 14.24
CA GLU A 2 -13.35 7.84 13.47
C GLU A 2 -12.72 8.03 12.08
N ASN A 3 -11.40 7.97 11.99
CA ASN A 3 -10.68 8.07 10.72
C ASN A 3 -11.13 7.05 9.65
N LEU A 4 -11.40 5.81 10.05
CA LEU A 4 -11.93 4.79 9.14
C LEU A 4 -13.40 5.05 8.80
N LYS A 5 -14.21 5.49 9.78
CA LYS A 5 -15.63 5.86 9.55
C LYS A 5 -15.78 7.01 8.56
N LEU A 6 -14.90 8.02 8.63
CA LEU A 6 -14.93 9.13 7.69
C LEU A 6 -14.80 8.69 6.23
N ALA A 7 -14.09 7.62 5.95
CA ALA A 7 -13.93 7.09 4.59
C ALA A 7 -15.21 6.43 4.05
N THR A 8 -16.18 6.10 4.91
CA THR A 8 -17.45 5.46 4.50
C THR A 8 -18.60 6.43 4.33
N TRP A 9 -18.37 7.75 4.37
CA TRP A 9 -19.44 8.76 4.40
C TRP A 9 -20.41 8.71 3.20
N GLN A 10 -19.94 8.21 2.06
CA GLN A 10 -20.78 8.01 0.86
C GLN A 10 -21.53 6.67 0.87
N ASN A 11 -21.09 5.71 1.66
CA ASN A 11 -21.69 4.38 1.72
C ASN A 11 -22.78 4.34 2.79
N LYS A 12 -24.01 3.96 2.41
CA LYS A 12 -25.16 3.85 3.31
C LYS A 12 -25.43 2.40 3.75
N ASP A 13 -24.74 1.43 3.16
CA ASP A 13 -24.90 0.02 3.47
C ASP A 13 -24.12 -0.34 4.75
N LYS A 14 -24.84 -0.48 5.85
CA LYS A 14 -24.28 -0.77 7.18
C LYS A 14 -23.60 -2.14 7.25
N GLU A 15 -24.15 -3.14 6.56
CA GLU A 15 -23.61 -4.51 6.57
C GLU A 15 -22.27 -4.54 5.82
N LYS A 16 -22.22 -3.88 4.65
CA LYS A 16 -20.99 -3.71 3.87
C LYS A 16 -19.94 -2.96 4.68
N ILE A 17 -20.28 -1.85 5.32
CA ILE A 17 -19.37 -1.08 6.15
C ILE A 17 -18.80 -1.96 7.28
N ALA A 18 -19.63 -2.74 7.96
CA ALA A 18 -19.17 -3.64 9.03
C ALA A 18 -18.17 -4.69 8.48
N LYS A 19 -18.44 -5.26 7.32
CA LYS A 19 -17.55 -6.21 6.64
C LYS A 19 -16.23 -5.55 6.26
N ASP A 20 -16.26 -4.33 5.74
CA ASP A 20 -15.05 -3.58 5.36
C ASP A 20 -14.19 -3.26 6.58
N PHE A 21 -14.79 -2.93 7.73
CA PHE A 21 -14.06 -2.78 9.01
C PHE A 21 -13.37 -4.08 9.42
N GLU A 22 -14.06 -5.22 9.37
CA GLU A 22 -13.47 -6.51 9.70
C GLU A 22 -12.31 -6.87 8.76
N ASN A 23 -12.45 -6.59 7.47
CA ASN A 23 -11.39 -6.78 6.48
C ASN A 23 -10.15 -5.92 6.81
N VAL A 24 -10.34 -4.63 7.09
CA VAL A 24 -9.25 -3.73 7.47
C VAL A 24 -8.57 -4.19 8.76
N PHE A 25 -9.33 -4.60 9.76
CA PHE A 25 -8.77 -5.10 11.02
C PHE A 25 -8.10 -6.47 10.90
N SER A 26 -8.50 -7.28 9.94
CA SER A 26 -7.82 -8.54 9.61
C SER A 26 -6.45 -8.28 8.98
N LEU A 27 -6.37 -7.31 8.05
CA LEU A 27 -5.12 -6.89 7.42
C LEU A 27 -4.20 -6.14 8.39
N PHE A 28 -4.78 -5.37 9.31
CA PHE A 28 -4.06 -4.52 10.27
C PHE A 28 -4.52 -4.77 11.71
N PRO A 29 -4.14 -5.90 12.34
CA PRO A 29 -4.58 -6.23 13.71
C PRO A 29 -4.21 -5.15 14.74
N ARG A 30 -3.07 -4.48 14.56
CA ARG A 30 -2.63 -3.37 15.43
C ARG A 30 -3.61 -2.20 15.45
N LEU A 31 -4.28 -1.91 14.32
CA LEU A 31 -5.31 -0.86 14.29
C LEU A 31 -6.54 -1.25 15.11
N ARG A 32 -6.87 -2.54 15.20
CA ARG A 32 -7.94 -3.04 16.08
C ARG A 32 -7.60 -2.82 17.55
N GLU A 33 -6.38 -3.21 17.95
CA GLU A 33 -5.87 -3.04 19.32
C GLU A 33 -5.88 -1.55 19.74
N ARG A 34 -5.52 -0.67 18.82
CA ARG A 34 -5.41 0.78 19.03
C ARG A 34 -6.66 1.56 18.61
N SER A 35 -7.79 0.89 18.38
CA SER A 35 -9.00 1.50 17.80
C SER A 35 -9.60 2.65 18.62
N LYS A 36 -9.33 2.72 19.92
CA LYS A 36 -9.77 3.80 20.81
C LYS A 36 -8.76 4.95 20.91
N GLN A 37 -7.54 4.77 20.39
CA GLN A 37 -6.48 5.77 20.45
C GLN A 37 -6.67 6.84 19.36
N GLN A 38 -6.25 8.07 19.64
CA GLN A 38 -6.24 9.14 18.64
C GLN A 38 -5.20 8.82 17.54
N GLY A 39 -5.53 9.09 16.28
CA GLY A 39 -4.66 8.79 15.14
C GLY A 39 -3.28 9.44 15.21
N GLY A 40 -3.20 10.66 15.74
CA GLY A 40 -1.92 11.36 15.94
C GLY A 40 -1.02 10.75 17.02
N MET A 41 -1.54 9.87 17.88
CA MET A 41 -0.79 9.16 18.91
C MET A 41 -0.29 7.77 18.45
N LEU A 42 -0.60 7.39 17.24
CA LEU A 42 -0.10 6.16 16.62
C LEU A 42 1.36 6.33 16.20
N SER A 43 2.12 5.23 16.19
CA SER A 43 3.47 5.23 15.59
C SER A 43 3.39 5.51 14.09
N GLY A 44 4.49 5.96 13.47
CA GLY A 44 4.52 6.23 12.02
C GLY A 44 4.03 5.06 11.18
N GLY A 45 4.43 3.83 11.52
CA GLY A 45 3.96 2.62 10.85
C GLY A 45 2.46 2.35 11.04
N GLU A 46 1.92 2.58 12.24
CA GLU A 46 0.49 2.46 12.51
C GLU A 46 -0.31 3.56 11.78
N GLN A 47 0.24 4.78 11.67
CA GLN A 47 -0.36 5.85 10.88
C GLN A 47 -0.42 5.50 9.38
N GLN A 48 0.64 4.89 8.85
CA GLN A 48 0.67 4.41 7.47
C GLN A 48 -0.36 3.30 7.24
N MET A 49 -0.45 2.33 8.14
CA MET A 49 -1.49 1.28 8.12
C MET A 49 -2.89 1.90 8.17
N LEU A 50 -3.08 2.94 8.99
CA LEU A 50 -4.36 3.65 9.08
C LEU A 50 -4.69 4.37 7.75
N ALA A 51 -3.71 4.97 7.08
CA ALA A 51 -3.90 5.62 5.79
C ALA A 51 -4.34 4.62 4.70
N VAL A 52 -3.65 3.47 4.61
CA VAL A 52 -4.03 2.39 3.68
C VAL A 52 -5.41 1.82 4.05
N GLY A 53 -5.67 1.57 5.34
CA GLY A 53 -6.97 1.12 5.83
C GLY A 53 -8.11 2.07 5.45
N ARG A 54 -7.90 3.38 5.56
CA ARG A 54 -8.86 4.40 5.11
C ARG A 54 -9.14 4.30 3.61
N ALA A 55 -8.10 4.12 2.79
CA ALA A 55 -8.27 3.96 1.35
C ALA A 55 -9.10 2.71 1.02
N LEU A 56 -8.90 1.60 1.75
CA LEU A 56 -9.69 0.38 1.57
C LEU A 56 -11.17 0.56 1.91
N MET A 57 -11.48 1.38 2.94
CA MET A 57 -12.87 1.68 3.34
C MET A 57 -13.66 2.47 2.29
N THR A 58 -13.01 3.10 1.30
CA THR A 58 -13.70 3.81 0.20
C THR A 58 -14.30 2.87 -0.82
N ASP A 59 -13.93 1.59 -0.80
CA ASP A 59 -14.31 0.57 -1.79
C ASP A 59 -13.98 0.95 -3.25
N ALA A 60 -13.00 1.81 -3.44
CA ALA A 60 -12.55 2.18 -4.77
C ALA A 60 -12.01 0.94 -5.53
N PRO A 61 -12.25 0.82 -6.85
CA PRO A 61 -11.73 -0.28 -7.66
C PRO A 61 -10.21 -0.21 -7.85
N MET A 62 -9.63 0.98 -7.63
CA MET A 62 -8.20 1.25 -7.77
C MET A 62 -7.68 2.03 -6.57
N LEU A 63 -6.53 1.64 -6.05
CA LEU A 63 -5.81 2.33 -4.99
C LEU A 63 -4.54 2.96 -5.55
N LEU A 64 -4.30 4.22 -5.18
CA LEU A 64 -3.05 4.93 -5.45
C LEU A 64 -2.27 5.03 -4.15
N LEU A 65 -1.08 4.43 -4.12
CA LEU A 65 -0.20 4.41 -2.96
C LEU A 65 1.11 5.10 -3.33
N ASP A 66 1.41 6.17 -2.63
CA ASP A 66 2.62 6.97 -2.83
C ASP A 66 3.57 6.77 -1.65
N GLU A 67 4.70 6.13 -1.92
CA GLU A 67 5.76 5.76 -0.97
C GLU A 67 5.24 5.15 0.36
N PRO A 68 4.37 4.11 0.30
CA PRO A 68 3.76 3.56 1.52
C PRO A 68 4.76 2.89 2.46
N SER A 69 5.99 2.61 2.01
CA SER A 69 7.05 2.02 2.84
C SER A 69 8.01 3.04 3.45
N MET A 70 7.89 4.32 3.09
CA MET A 70 8.84 5.35 3.52
C MET A 70 8.84 5.53 5.05
N GLY A 71 10.03 5.56 5.65
CA GLY A 71 10.19 5.76 7.10
C GLY A 71 9.80 4.58 7.98
N LEU A 72 9.47 3.43 7.39
CA LEU A 72 9.14 2.22 8.13
C LEU A 72 10.39 1.39 8.47
N SER A 73 10.31 0.65 9.57
CA SER A 73 11.32 -0.36 9.89
C SER A 73 11.32 -1.50 8.83
N PRO A 74 12.43 -2.23 8.62
CA PRO A 74 12.50 -3.30 7.63
C PRO A 74 11.44 -4.39 7.79
N VAL A 75 10.98 -4.63 9.02
CA VAL A 75 9.88 -5.59 9.29
C VAL A 75 8.58 -5.04 8.74
N LEU A 76 8.24 -3.78 9.07
CA LEU A 76 7.00 -3.14 8.61
C LEU A 76 6.98 -2.93 7.09
N VAL A 77 8.15 -2.70 6.47
CA VAL A 77 8.26 -2.65 5.00
C VAL A 77 7.80 -3.98 4.39
N ARG A 78 8.29 -5.11 4.88
CA ARG A 78 7.85 -6.43 4.40
C ARG A 78 6.34 -6.64 4.60
N ASP A 79 5.84 -6.26 5.76
CA ASP A 79 4.43 -6.40 6.09
C ASP A 79 3.54 -5.58 5.15
N ILE A 80 3.88 -4.31 4.88
CA ILE A 80 3.09 -3.46 3.98
C ILE A 80 3.10 -3.98 2.53
N PHE A 81 4.25 -4.46 2.02
CA PHE A 81 4.31 -5.06 0.68
C PHE A 81 3.49 -6.34 0.58
N LYS A 82 3.50 -7.19 1.63
CA LYS A 82 2.64 -8.36 1.69
C LYS A 82 1.16 -7.97 1.67
N ILE A 83 0.76 -6.98 2.45
CA ILE A 83 -0.61 -6.47 2.46
C ILE A 83 -1.02 -5.92 1.10
N ILE A 84 -0.14 -5.19 0.40
CA ILE A 84 -0.37 -4.71 -0.97
C ILE A 84 -0.64 -5.88 -1.92
N GLN A 85 0.13 -6.96 -1.82
CA GLN A 85 -0.11 -8.17 -2.61
C GLN A 85 -1.47 -8.80 -2.28
N ASP A 86 -1.81 -8.93 -1.00
CA ASP A 86 -3.08 -9.52 -0.55
C ASP A 86 -4.28 -8.70 -1.05
N ILE A 87 -4.18 -7.36 -1.01
CA ILE A 87 -5.20 -6.44 -1.54
C ILE A 87 -5.36 -6.61 -3.06
N ASN A 88 -4.25 -6.73 -3.80
CA ASN A 88 -4.28 -6.96 -5.24
C ASN A 88 -4.87 -8.33 -5.58
N ALA A 89 -4.47 -9.38 -4.86
CA ALA A 89 -5.02 -10.74 -5.02
C ALA A 89 -6.53 -10.81 -4.74
N ALA A 90 -7.05 -9.91 -3.87
CA ALA A 90 -8.48 -9.74 -3.63
C ALA A 90 -9.22 -8.97 -4.76
N GLY A 91 -8.53 -8.64 -5.87
CA GLY A 91 -9.11 -8.04 -7.06
C GLY A 91 -9.03 -6.51 -7.15
N LYS A 92 -8.35 -5.84 -6.22
CA LYS A 92 -8.13 -4.38 -6.32
C LYS A 92 -6.96 -4.06 -7.25
N THR A 93 -7.13 -3.11 -8.14
CA THR A 93 -6.03 -2.55 -8.93
C THR A 93 -5.21 -1.61 -8.05
N ILE A 94 -3.88 -1.70 -8.12
CA ILE A 94 -2.98 -0.83 -7.34
C ILE A 94 -2.02 -0.10 -8.28
N LEU A 95 -1.97 1.22 -8.16
CA LEU A 95 -0.88 2.03 -8.67
C LEU A 95 0.03 2.35 -7.48
N LEU A 96 1.23 1.79 -7.51
CA LEU A 96 2.24 1.94 -6.47
C LEU A 96 3.37 2.83 -6.98
N VAL A 97 3.63 3.93 -6.28
CA VAL A 97 4.82 4.75 -6.45
C VAL A 97 5.75 4.42 -5.28
N GLU A 98 6.96 4.01 -5.57
CA GLU A 98 7.92 3.57 -4.56
C GLU A 98 9.36 3.80 -4.97
N GLN A 99 10.19 4.15 -4.01
CA GLN A 99 11.63 4.26 -4.16
C GLN A 99 12.31 2.90 -3.94
N ASN A 100 11.67 2.01 -3.18
CA ASN A 100 12.16 0.65 -2.96
C ASN A 100 11.89 -0.22 -4.20
N ALA A 101 12.68 -0.02 -5.24
CA ALA A 101 12.52 -0.69 -6.53
C ALA A 101 12.56 -2.22 -6.41
N ASN A 102 13.42 -2.77 -5.53
CA ASN A 102 13.53 -4.21 -5.35
C ASN A 102 12.19 -4.82 -4.92
N MET A 103 11.62 -4.33 -3.83
CA MET A 103 10.35 -4.84 -3.31
C MET A 103 9.21 -4.60 -4.30
N SER A 104 9.14 -3.39 -4.90
CA SER A 104 8.07 -3.02 -5.83
C SER A 104 8.05 -3.88 -7.08
N LEU A 105 9.21 -4.08 -7.72
CA LEU A 105 9.31 -4.86 -8.95
C LEU A 105 9.02 -6.35 -8.75
N HIS A 106 9.27 -6.87 -7.53
CA HIS A 106 8.94 -8.27 -7.22
C HIS A 106 7.43 -8.52 -7.13
N ILE A 107 6.63 -7.52 -6.79
CA ILE A 107 5.16 -7.66 -6.68
C ILE A 107 4.41 -7.07 -7.87
N ALA A 108 5.06 -6.21 -8.68
CA ALA A 108 4.41 -5.53 -9.78
C ALA A 108 4.23 -6.43 -11.01
N SER A 109 3.04 -6.46 -11.58
CA SER A 109 2.80 -7.04 -12.90
C SER A 109 3.45 -6.21 -14.01
N ARG A 110 3.46 -4.88 -13.86
CA ARG A 110 4.07 -3.92 -14.79
C ARG A 110 4.70 -2.77 -14.02
N GLY A 111 5.87 -2.33 -14.48
CA GLY A 111 6.60 -1.20 -13.91
C GLY A 111 6.94 -0.13 -14.95
N TYR A 112 7.12 1.09 -14.46
CA TYR A 112 7.60 2.24 -15.20
C TYR A 112 8.71 2.90 -14.37
N VAL A 113 9.89 3.07 -14.97
CA VAL A 113 11.01 3.78 -14.35
C VAL A 113 10.97 5.23 -14.80
N LEU A 114 10.89 6.14 -13.81
CA LEU A 114 10.87 7.57 -14.06
C LEU A 114 12.22 8.18 -13.68
N GLU A 115 12.76 8.99 -14.58
CA GLU A 115 13.94 9.84 -14.33
C GLU A 115 13.59 11.27 -14.76
N THR A 116 13.79 12.23 -13.88
CA THR A 116 13.54 13.65 -14.15
C THR A 116 12.16 13.93 -14.80
N GLY A 117 11.11 13.26 -14.29
CA GLY A 117 9.74 13.43 -14.76
C GLY A 117 9.40 12.73 -16.09
N ARG A 118 10.30 11.89 -16.61
CA ARG A 118 10.11 11.15 -17.87
C ARG A 118 10.19 9.64 -17.63
N ILE A 119 9.34 8.87 -18.31
CA ILE A 119 9.44 7.42 -18.34
C ILE A 119 10.63 7.04 -19.25
N VAL A 120 11.65 6.43 -18.65
CA VAL A 120 12.87 5.99 -19.36
C VAL A 120 12.86 4.51 -19.67
N LEU A 121 12.16 3.70 -18.87
CA LEU A 121 11.98 2.27 -19.09
C LEU A 121 10.56 1.86 -18.68
N SER A 122 10.03 0.84 -19.34
CA SER A 122 8.80 0.18 -18.93
C SER A 122 8.85 -1.30 -19.30
N GLY A 123 8.18 -2.16 -18.50
CA GLY A 123 8.14 -3.59 -18.73
C GLY A 123 7.42 -4.31 -17.61
N THR A 124 7.43 -5.63 -17.64
CA THR A 124 7.01 -6.44 -16.51
C THR A 124 7.99 -6.27 -15.34
N GLY A 125 7.52 -6.51 -14.10
CA GLY A 125 8.42 -6.49 -12.93
C GLY A 125 9.65 -7.40 -13.13
N LYS A 126 9.45 -8.59 -13.71
CA LYS A 126 10.52 -9.56 -14.00
C LYS A 126 11.55 -9.02 -15.01
N GLU A 127 11.08 -8.40 -16.11
CA GLU A 127 11.97 -7.80 -17.11
C GLU A 127 12.79 -6.66 -16.52
N LEU A 128 12.15 -5.79 -15.74
CA LEU A 128 12.83 -4.65 -15.11
C LEU A 128 13.83 -5.09 -14.03
N THR A 129 13.50 -6.09 -13.22
CA THR A 129 14.44 -6.68 -12.25
C THR A 129 15.67 -7.29 -12.93
N GLY A 130 15.53 -7.82 -14.15
CA GLY A 130 16.63 -8.34 -14.96
C GLY A 130 17.45 -7.27 -15.68
N ASN A 131 16.95 -6.05 -15.81
CA ASN A 131 17.57 -4.98 -16.59
C ASN A 131 18.81 -4.41 -15.90
N HIS A 132 19.94 -4.33 -16.63
CA HIS A 132 21.24 -3.86 -16.11
C HIS A 132 21.14 -2.43 -15.54
N ARG A 133 20.54 -1.49 -16.27
CA ARG A 133 20.37 -0.10 -15.81
C ARG A 133 19.58 0.00 -14.50
N VAL A 134 18.52 -0.81 -14.37
CA VAL A 134 17.70 -0.85 -13.14
C VAL A 134 18.52 -1.43 -11.98
N LYS A 135 19.33 -2.47 -12.24
CA LYS A 135 20.21 -3.04 -11.22
C LYS A 135 21.21 -2.04 -10.71
N GLU A 136 21.93 -1.38 -11.58
CA GLU A 136 22.96 -0.38 -11.20
C GLU A 136 22.35 0.82 -10.47
N ALA A 137 21.23 1.35 -10.95
CA ALA A 137 20.67 2.58 -10.40
C ALA A 137 19.83 2.37 -9.11
N TYR A 138 19.17 1.22 -8.96
CA TYR A 138 18.14 1.05 -7.95
C TYR A 138 18.21 -0.26 -7.13
N LEU A 139 18.96 -1.29 -7.57
CA LEU A 139 18.98 -2.58 -6.89
C LEU A 139 20.31 -2.87 -6.17
N GLY A 140 21.28 -1.96 -6.23
CA GLY A 140 22.59 -2.11 -5.62
C GLY A 140 23.38 -3.19 -6.37
N GLY A 141 23.89 -2.86 -7.52
CA GLY A 141 24.66 -3.73 -8.41
C GLY A 141 25.93 -4.32 -7.80
#